data_28527ba099ec7d051af0f3f26c179707
#
_entry.id   28527ba099ec7d051af0f3f26c179707
#
_cell.length_a   1.000
_cell.length_b   1.000
_cell.length_c   1.000
_cell.angle_alpha   90.00
_cell.angle_beta   90.00
_cell.angle_gamma   90.00
#
_symmetry.space_group_name_H-M   'P 1'
#
loop_
_entity.id
_entity.type
_entity.pdbx_description
1 polymer ?
#
loop_
_entity_poly.entity_id
_entity_poly.type
_entity_poly.pdbx_seq_one_letter_code
_entity_poly.pdbx_strand_id
1 'polypeptide(L)'
;AKGLKDITEKNAKKASSASDYTVTSLLSTSDGAYSKVDTSSSTLNKEKKDISGPFDISVAVSDSSGGRMIVTGCTNMLLQDIDQAVSGANTDFVLNGVNYLAEQKSKISIRAKSLKTENAVVPAFNQKATLIMTVFVIPLIILAIGIGIVIKRRKL
;
A
#
# COMPACT_ATOMS: atom_id res chain seq x y z
N ALA A 1 -11.22 11.53 -4.59
CA ALA A 1 -10.01 12.07 -5.25
C ALA A 1 -10.29 13.25 -6.15
N LYS A 2 -11.39 13.24 -6.96
CA LYS A 2 -11.75 14.38 -7.83
C LYS A 2 -12.00 15.66 -7.03
N GLY A 3 -12.71 15.57 -5.91
CA GLY A 3 -12.97 16.73 -5.04
C GLY A 3 -11.71 17.33 -4.43
N LEU A 4 -10.73 16.50 -4.07
CA LEU A 4 -9.46 16.97 -3.52
C LEU A 4 -8.63 17.68 -4.60
N LYS A 5 -8.63 17.16 -5.84
CA LYS A 5 -7.96 17.79 -6.97
C LYS A 5 -8.60 19.14 -7.32
N ASP A 6 -9.94 19.22 -7.36
CA ASP A 6 -10.67 20.48 -7.64
C ASP A 6 -10.45 21.51 -6.53
N ILE A 7 -10.39 21.09 -5.26
CA ILE A 7 -10.06 21.95 -4.13
C ILE A 7 -8.60 22.40 -4.20
N THR A 8 -7.69 21.51 -4.52
CA THR A 8 -6.26 21.81 -4.63
C THR A 8 -5.98 22.74 -5.81
N GLU A 9 -6.62 22.52 -6.97
CA GLU A 9 -6.47 23.39 -8.15
C GLU A 9 -7.12 24.77 -7.93
N LYS A 10 -8.31 24.84 -7.31
CA LYS A 10 -8.95 26.12 -6.96
C LYS A 10 -8.14 26.89 -5.92
N ASN A 11 -7.60 26.19 -4.92
CA ASN A 11 -6.79 26.83 -3.89
C ASN A 11 -5.39 27.16 -4.42
N ALA A 12 -4.80 26.36 -5.30
CA ALA A 12 -3.57 26.69 -5.99
C ALA A 12 -3.72 27.92 -6.90
N LYS A 13 -4.84 28.04 -7.62
CA LYS A 13 -5.14 29.27 -8.39
C LYS A 13 -5.38 30.49 -7.51
N LYS A 14 -5.91 30.31 -6.31
CA LYS A 14 -6.11 31.38 -5.33
C LYS A 14 -4.83 31.70 -4.56
N ALA A 15 -3.98 30.70 -4.34
CA ALA A 15 -2.67 30.80 -3.71
C ALA A 15 -1.57 31.29 -4.69
N SER A 16 -1.78 31.21 -6.00
CA SER A 16 -0.84 31.79 -6.98
C SER A 16 -0.77 33.33 -6.94
N SER A 17 -1.66 33.96 -6.19
CA SER A 17 -1.56 35.37 -5.83
C SER A 17 -0.87 35.61 -4.47
N ALA A 18 -0.51 34.55 -3.73
CA ALA A 18 0.17 34.63 -2.46
C ALA A 18 1.48 33.82 -2.57
N SER A 19 2.59 34.49 -2.84
CA SER A 19 3.94 33.95 -3.06
C SER A 19 4.58 33.27 -1.85
N ASP A 20 3.81 32.97 -0.79
CA ASP A 20 4.35 32.65 0.52
C ASP A 20 4.18 31.21 0.98
N TYR A 21 3.58 30.33 0.14
CA TYR A 21 3.35 28.94 0.51
C TYR A 21 4.23 27.98 -0.28
N THR A 22 4.88 27.07 0.44
CA THR A 22 5.62 25.93 -0.15
C THR A 22 4.83 24.65 0.08
N VAL A 23 4.53 23.92 -1.00
CA VAL A 23 3.85 22.62 -0.93
C VAL A 23 4.85 21.54 -1.28
N THR A 24 5.03 20.58 -0.37
CA THR A 24 5.95 19.43 -0.55
C THR A 24 5.14 18.14 -0.51
N SER A 25 5.29 17.30 -1.54
CA SER A 25 4.71 15.96 -1.53
C SER A 25 5.43 15.08 -0.51
N LEU A 26 4.67 14.44 0.39
CA LEU A 26 5.18 13.51 1.40
C LEU A 26 4.94 12.06 0.99
N LEU A 27 3.77 11.77 0.45
CA LEU A 27 3.39 10.45 -0.04
C LEU A 27 2.73 10.59 -1.39
N SER A 28 3.22 9.85 -2.38
CA SER A 28 2.63 9.75 -3.71
C SER A 28 2.38 8.30 -4.10
N THR A 29 1.41 8.11 -4.99
CA THR A 29 1.19 6.79 -5.61
C THR A 29 2.25 6.49 -6.65
N SER A 30 2.36 5.23 -7.06
CA SER A 30 3.17 4.83 -8.21
C SER A 30 2.59 5.38 -9.53
N ASP A 31 3.41 5.42 -10.57
CA ASP A 31 3.02 5.87 -11.91
C ASP A 31 1.91 5.00 -12.53
N GLY A 32 1.82 3.73 -12.12
CA GLY A 32 0.77 2.81 -12.56
C GLY A 32 -0.58 3.01 -11.89
N ALA A 33 -0.69 3.90 -10.90
CA ALA A 33 -1.95 4.16 -10.22
C ALA A 33 -2.94 4.90 -11.12
N TYR A 34 -4.21 4.64 -10.91
CA TYR A 34 -5.30 5.37 -11.59
C TYR A 34 -6.47 5.61 -10.64
N SER A 35 -7.20 6.67 -10.89
CA SER A 35 -8.42 7.01 -10.15
C SER A 35 -9.64 6.71 -11.00
N LYS A 36 -10.52 5.86 -10.48
CA LYS A 36 -11.80 5.55 -11.12
C LYS A 36 -12.71 6.77 -11.12
N VAL A 37 -13.18 7.15 -12.30
CA VAL A 37 -14.16 8.23 -12.47
C VAL A 37 -15.58 7.71 -12.22
N ASP A 38 -15.85 6.49 -12.69
CA ASP A 38 -17.12 5.80 -12.46
C ASP A 38 -16.98 4.83 -11.29
N THR A 39 -17.54 5.24 -10.13
CA THR A 39 -17.53 4.44 -8.91
C THR A 39 -18.59 3.33 -8.90
N SER A 40 -19.51 3.31 -9.87
CA SER A 40 -20.52 2.26 -10.04
C SER A 40 -20.04 1.11 -10.92
N SER A 41 -18.93 1.30 -11.63
CA SER A 41 -18.33 0.26 -12.47
C SER A 41 -17.82 -0.90 -11.62
N SER A 42 -18.24 -2.13 -11.94
CA SER A 42 -17.79 -3.37 -11.28
C SER A 42 -16.39 -3.80 -11.72
N THR A 43 -15.85 -3.23 -12.79
CA THR A 43 -14.50 -3.56 -13.25
C THR A 43 -13.44 -2.81 -12.48
N LEU A 44 -12.42 -3.57 -12.02
CA LEU A 44 -11.25 -2.99 -11.34
C LEU A 44 -10.17 -2.55 -12.33
N ASN A 45 -10.29 -2.88 -13.61
CA ASN A 45 -9.30 -2.50 -14.60
C ASN A 45 -9.44 -1.02 -14.98
N LYS A 46 -8.31 -0.42 -15.38
CA LYS A 46 -8.28 0.97 -15.85
C LYS A 46 -9.10 1.12 -17.13
N GLU A 47 -9.99 2.08 -17.14
CA GLU A 47 -10.81 2.47 -18.29
C GLU A 47 -10.29 3.76 -18.92
N LYS A 48 -10.73 4.04 -20.16
CA LYS A 48 -10.29 5.24 -20.90
C LYS A 48 -10.64 6.57 -20.22
N LYS A 49 -11.67 6.56 -19.36
CA LYS A 49 -12.13 7.76 -18.63
C LYS A 49 -11.38 7.96 -17.31
N ASP A 50 -10.62 6.93 -16.84
CA ASP A 50 -9.92 6.98 -15.57
C ASP A 50 -8.71 7.90 -15.64
N ILE A 51 -8.47 8.61 -14.55
CA ILE A 51 -7.37 9.56 -14.45
C ILE A 51 -6.10 8.79 -14.07
N SER A 52 -5.03 8.94 -14.85
CA SER A 52 -3.73 8.34 -14.54
C SER A 52 -3.02 9.09 -13.42
N GLY A 53 -2.29 8.34 -12.57
CA GLY A 53 -1.36 8.91 -11.59
C GLY A 53 -0.03 9.38 -12.20
N PRO A 54 0.95 9.69 -11.37
CA PRO A 54 0.89 9.58 -9.90
C PRO A 54 -0.03 10.61 -9.23
N PHE A 55 -0.49 10.31 -8.00
CA PHE A 55 -1.31 11.22 -7.19
C PHE A 55 -0.63 11.47 -5.86
N ASP A 56 -0.61 12.72 -5.39
CA ASP A 56 -0.19 13.04 -4.04
C ASP A 56 -1.28 12.63 -3.05
N ILE A 57 -0.94 11.72 -2.15
CA ILE A 57 -1.82 11.23 -1.09
C ILE A 57 -1.67 12.08 0.17
N SER A 58 -0.44 12.53 0.45
CA SER A 58 -0.16 13.41 1.56
C SER A 58 0.81 14.50 1.15
N VAL A 59 0.53 15.73 1.59
CA VAL A 59 1.34 16.91 1.32
C VAL A 59 1.59 17.70 2.59
N ALA A 60 2.79 18.25 2.73
CA ALA A 60 3.10 19.27 3.73
C ALA A 60 3.01 20.65 3.07
N VAL A 61 2.38 21.58 3.76
CA VAL A 61 2.30 22.98 3.37
C VAL A 61 2.98 23.79 4.46
N SER A 62 3.87 24.69 4.07
CA SER A 62 4.49 25.67 4.97
C SER A 62 4.39 27.07 4.39
N ASP A 63 4.26 28.05 5.25
CA ASP A 63 4.28 29.45 4.86
C ASP A 63 5.56 30.14 5.36
N SER A 64 5.81 31.35 4.86
CA SER A 64 6.96 32.17 5.24
C SER A 64 6.89 32.68 6.67
N SER A 65 5.70 32.68 7.29
CA SER A 65 5.47 33.11 8.69
C SER A 65 5.74 31.97 9.70
N GLY A 66 6.03 30.76 9.22
CA GLY A 66 6.29 29.58 10.06
C GLY A 66 5.07 28.69 10.28
N GLY A 67 3.92 29.00 9.66
CA GLY A 67 2.75 28.15 9.68
C GLY A 67 3.01 26.83 8.94
N ARG A 68 2.53 25.72 9.48
CA ARG A 68 2.69 24.38 8.89
C ARG A 68 1.41 23.59 8.95
N MET A 69 1.17 22.82 7.90
CA MET A 69 0.00 21.96 7.80
C MET A 69 0.39 20.68 7.05
N ILE A 70 -0.17 19.56 7.47
CA ILE A 70 -0.11 18.30 6.70
C ILE A 70 -1.54 17.92 6.31
N VAL A 71 -1.74 17.66 5.03
CA VAL A 71 -3.01 17.19 4.48
C VAL A 71 -2.83 15.79 3.96
N THR A 72 -3.64 14.86 4.45
CA THR A 72 -3.61 13.45 4.02
C THR A 72 -4.99 13.04 3.53
N GLY A 73 -5.05 12.50 2.31
CA GLY A 73 -6.31 12.10 1.63
C GLY A 73 -6.79 10.69 1.94
N CYS A 74 -6.12 9.97 2.84
CA CYS A 74 -6.45 8.59 3.20
C CYS A 74 -6.60 8.44 4.72
N THR A 75 -7.84 8.32 5.21
CA THR A 75 -8.11 8.11 6.65
C THR A 75 -7.94 6.65 7.08
N ASN A 76 -8.19 5.71 6.15
CA ASN A 76 -8.13 4.27 6.45
C ASN A 76 -6.71 3.74 6.72
N MET A 77 -5.68 4.53 6.41
CA MET A 77 -4.29 4.15 6.67
C MET A 77 -4.01 3.84 8.15
N LEU A 78 -4.81 4.41 9.08
CA LEU A 78 -4.65 4.21 10.53
C LEU A 78 -5.49 3.04 11.07
N LEU A 79 -6.25 2.34 10.25
CA LEU A 79 -6.91 1.11 10.68
C LEU A 79 -5.87 0.07 11.08
N GLN A 80 -6.14 -0.63 12.19
CA GLN A 80 -5.18 -1.53 12.82
C GLN A 80 -4.66 -2.62 11.88
N ASP A 81 -5.54 -3.23 11.09
CA ASP A 81 -5.22 -4.26 10.12
C ASP A 81 -4.36 -3.73 8.97
N ILE A 82 -4.64 -2.52 8.50
CA ILE A 82 -3.87 -1.86 7.43
C ILE A 82 -2.50 -1.42 7.95
N ASP A 83 -2.44 -0.83 9.15
CA ASP A 83 -1.17 -0.39 9.73
C ASP A 83 -0.28 -1.60 10.10
N GLN A 84 -0.86 -2.70 10.56
CA GLN A 84 -0.13 -3.95 10.80
C GLN A 84 0.42 -4.56 9.51
N ALA A 85 -0.32 -4.49 8.39
CA ALA A 85 0.15 -4.99 7.10
C ALA A 85 1.42 -4.28 6.59
N VAL A 86 1.63 -3.03 7.00
CA VAL A 86 2.83 -2.23 6.71
C VAL A 86 3.76 -2.08 7.92
N SER A 87 3.66 -2.99 8.89
CA SER A 87 4.53 -3.05 10.08
C SER A 87 4.52 -1.76 10.92
N GLY A 88 3.41 -1.03 10.95
CA GLY A 88 3.23 0.19 11.72
C GLY A 88 3.79 1.45 11.06
N ALA A 89 4.16 1.39 9.79
CA ALA A 89 4.73 2.53 9.07
C ALA A 89 3.76 3.71 8.96
N ASN A 90 2.45 3.45 8.88
CA ASN A 90 1.46 4.52 8.81
C ASN A 90 1.36 5.28 10.14
N THR A 91 1.39 4.58 11.26
CA THR A 91 1.45 5.20 12.58
C THR A 91 2.71 6.02 12.74
N ASP A 92 3.87 5.51 12.31
CA ASP A 92 5.14 6.24 12.37
C ASP A 92 5.11 7.50 11.50
N PHE A 93 4.48 7.43 10.31
CA PHE A 93 4.29 8.60 9.45
C PHE A 93 3.50 9.71 10.16
N VAL A 94 2.38 9.35 10.82
CA VAL A 94 1.56 10.34 11.55
C VAL A 94 2.30 10.91 12.75
N LEU A 95 3.01 10.09 13.53
CA LEU A 95 3.81 10.56 14.67
C LEU A 95 4.92 11.52 14.23
N ASN A 96 5.61 11.20 13.15
CA ASN A 96 6.63 12.08 12.57
C ASN A 96 6.00 13.38 12.02
N GLY A 97 4.80 13.29 11.44
CA GLY A 97 4.02 14.46 11.02
C GLY A 97 3.68 15.39 12.20
N VAL A 98 3.22 14.83 13.32
CA VAL A 98 2.95 15.61 14.54
C VAL A 98 4.23 16.26 15.07
N ASN A 99 5.35 15.54 15.11
CA ASN A 99 6.65 16.09 15.53
C ASN A 99 7.10 17.23 14.61
N TYR A 100 6.89 17.10 13.31
CA TYR A 100 7.19 18.15 12.33
C TYR A 100 6.32 19.41 12.57
N LEU A 101 5.02 19.23 12.82
CA LEU A 101 4.10 20.33 13.11
C LEU A 101 4.44 21.02 14.45
N ALA A 102 4.89 20.25 15.43
CA ALA A 102 5.29 20.76 16.75
C ALA A 102 6.72 21.36 16.77
N GLU A 103 7.40 21.47 15.63
CA GLU A 103 8.79 21.94 15.51
C GLU A 103 9.83 21.16 16.34
N GLN A 104 9.50 19.98 16.78
CA GLN A 104 10.40 19.14 17.57
C GLN A 104 11.45 18.48 16.68
N LYS A 105 12.52 19.20 16.39
CA LYS A 105 13.62 18.76 15.51
C LYS A 105 14.38 17.51 15.98
N SER A 106 14.18 17.04 17.22
CA SER A 106 15.06 16.04 17.83
C SER A 106 14.37 14.73 18.30
N LYS A 107 13.11 14.50 17.97
CA LYS A 107 12.43 13.26 18.33
C LYS A 107 11.98 12.46 17.12
N ILE A 108 12.93 12.03 16.31
CA ILE A 108 12.65 10.90 15.41
C ILE A 108 12.51 9.68 16.30
N SER A 109 11.27 9.22 16.51
CA SER A 109 11.01 7.98 17.19
C SER A 109 11.40 6.83 16.25
N ILE A 110 12.63 6.34 16.39
CA ILE A 110 13.03 5.09 15.76
C ILE A 110 12.39 3.99 16.61
N ARG A 111 11.32 3.38 16.12
CA ARG A 111 10.77 2.17 16.73
C ARG A 111 11.84 1.09 16.76
N ALA A 112 11.97 0.42 17.91
CA ALA A 112 12.63 -0.87 17.94
C ALA A 112 11.95 -1.78 16.90
N LYS A 113 12.72 -2.29 15.93
CA LYS A 113 12.22 -3.21 14.89
C LYS A 113 11.49 -4.36 15.58
N SER A 114 10.18 -4.41 15.42
CA SER A 114 9.41 -5.55 15.89
C SER A 114 9.90 -6.78 15.11
N LEU A 115 10.51 -7.72 15.82
CA LEU A 115 10.86 -9.05 15.31
C LEU A 115 9.62 -9.95 15.19
N LYS A 116 8.41 -9.38 15.13
CA LYS A 116 7.23 -10.15 14.76
C LYS A 116 7.49 -10.70 13.37
N THR A 117 7.56 -12.02 13.33
CA THR A 117 7.62 -12.81 12.10
C THR A 117 6.54 -12.27 11.15
N GLU A 118 6.95 -11.66 10.05
CA GLU A 118 6.02 -11.33 8.98
C GLU A 118 5.38 -12.64 8.56
N ASN A 119 4.07 -12.76 8.78
CA ASN A 119 3.34 -13.85 8.18
C ASN A 119 3.46 -13.67 6.67
N ALA A 120 4.23 -14.53 6.03
CA ALA A 120 4.37 -14.52 4.59
C ALA A 120 2.97 -14.63 3.98
N VAL A 121 2.47 -13.54 3.40
CA VAL A 121 1.20 -13.53 2.69
C VAL A 121 1.40 -14.29 1.40
N VAL A 122 1.08 -15.58 1.42
CA VAL A 122 1.09 -16.40 0.20
C VAL A 122 -0.13 -16.01 -0.63
N PRO A 123 0.04 -15.55 -1.89
CA PRO A 123 -1.08 -15.23 -2.77
C PRO A 123 -2.05 -16.40 -2.87
N ALA A 124 -3.36 -16.14 -2.86
CA ALA A 124 -4.40 -17.17 -2.83
C ALA A 124 -4.29 -18.20 -3.99
N PHE A 125 -3.76 -17.78 -5.13
CA PHE A 125 -3.46 -18.67 -6.26
C PHE A 125 -2.38 -19.71 -5.91
N ASN A 126 -1.31 -19.27 -5.25
CA ASN A 126 -0.21 -20.17 -4.86
C ASN A 126 -0.62 -21.10 -3.72
N GLN A 127 -1.54 -20.71 -2.84
CA GLN A 127 -2.05 -21.58 -1.78
C GLN A 127 -2.76 -22.81 -2.35
N LYS A 128 -3.66 -22.63 -3.33
CA LYS A 128 -4.39 -23.75 -3.98
C LYS A 128 -3.41 -24.66 -4.74
N ALA A 129 -2.48 -24.10 -5.48
CA ALA A 129 -1.49 -24.87 -6.22
C ALA A 129 -0.60 -25.71 -5.29
N THR A 130 -0.11 -25.11 -4.20
CA THR A 130 0.71 -25.81 -3.20
C THR A 130 -0.07 -26.91 -2.51
N LEU A 131 -1.33 -26.67 -2.17
CA LEU A 131 -2.18 -27.66 -1.52
C LEU A 131 -2.43 -28.87 -2.44
N ILE A 132 -2.75 -28.65 -3.72
CA ILE A 132 -2.93 -29.72 -4.70
C ILE A 132 -1.63 -30.51 -4.90
N MET A 133 -0.50 -29.83 -5.04
CA MET A 133 0.82 -30.48 -5.17
C MET A 133 1.12 -31.38 -3.97
N THR A 134 0.96 -30.86 -2.76
CA THR A 134 1.35 -31.59 -1.54
C THR A 134 0.40 -32.73 -1.23
N VAL A 135 -0.91 -32.53 -1.38
CA VAL A 135 -1.92 -33.53 -0.95
C VAL A 135 -2.17 -34.60 -2.00
N PHE A 136 -2.06 -34.28 -3.28
CA PHE A 136 -2.39 -35.20 -4.36
C PHE A 136 -1.19 -35.68 -5.16
N VAL A 137 -0.35 -34.76 -5.64
CA VAL A 137 0.74 -35.12 -6.58
C VAL A 137 1.82 -35.95 -5.90
N ILE A 138 2.27 -35.55 -4.72
CA ILE A 138 3.35 -36.28 -4.01
C ILE A 138 2.91 -37.70 -3.61
N PRO A 139 1.73 -37.93 -2.98
CA PRO A 139 1.29 -39.28 -2.66
C PRO A 139 1.06 -40.14 -3.90
N LEU A 140 0.57 -39.57 -4.99
CA LEU A 140 0.33 -40.29 -6.24
C LEU A 140 1.62 -40.78 -6.89
N ILE A 141 2.69 -39.98 -6.85
CA ILE A 141 4.02 -40.38 -7.33
C ILE A 141 4.56 -41.55 -6.49
N ILE A 142 4.45 -41.46 -5.16
CA ILE A 142 4.90 -42.53 -4.26
C ILE A 142 4.16 -43.84 -4.55
N LEU A 143 2.85 -43.74 -4.73
CA LEU A 143 2.01 -44.91 -5.04
C LEU A 143 2.35 -45.51 -6.40
N ALA A 144 2.60 -44.71 -7.43
CA ALA A 144 3.01 -45.16 -8.75
C ALA A 144 4.34 -45.87 -8.71
N ILE A 145 5.32 -45.36 -7.96
CA ILE A 145 6.63 -46.04 -7.76
C ILE A 145 6.44 -47.36 -7.03
N GLY A 146 5.60 -47.38 -5.98
CA GLY A 146 5.33 -48.62 -5.22
C GLY A 146 4.70 -49.69 -6.09
N ILE A 147 3.70 -49.35 -6.89
CA ILE A 147 3.07 -50.28 -7.84
C ILE A 147 4.08 -50.80 -8.88
N GLY A 148 4.93 -49.91 -9.42
CA GLY A 148 5.97 -50.27 -10.38
C GLY A 148 6.95 -51.31 -9.81
N ILE A 149 7.37 -51.14 -8.55
CA ILE A 149 8.24 -52.08 -7.86
C ILE A 149 7.53 -53.44 -7.68
N VAL A 150 6.27 -53.45 -7.28
CA VAL A 150 5.49 -54.71 -7.09
C VAL A 150 5.33 -55.46 -8.40
N ILE A 151 5.01 -54.77 -9.50
CA ILE A 151 4.87 -55.37 -10.82
C ILE A 151 6.22 -55.96 -11.29
N LYS A 152 7.30 -55.23 -11.10
CA LYS A 152 8.65 -55.71 -11.47
C LYS A 152 9.05 -56.96 -10.68
N ARG A 153 8.74 -57.02 -9.37
CA ARG A 153 9.01 -58.20 -8.54
C ARG A 153 8.16 -59.44 -8.91
N ARG A 154 6.94 -59.24 -9.43
CA ARG A 154 6.10 -60.36 -9.86
C ARG A 154 6.49 -60.96 -11.20
N LYS A 155 7.28 -60.23 -12.00
CA LYS A 155 7.76 -60.71 -13.31
C LYS A 155 9.18 -61.35 -13.26
N LEU A 156 9.81 -61.35 -12.11
CA LEU A 156 11.02 -62.08 -11.78
C LEU A 156 10.67 -63.36 -11.04
#